data_b5cc398a83e0b2164ff7ac65793d09c6
#
_entry.id   b5cc398a83e0b2164ff7ac65793d09c6
#
_cell.length_a   1.000
_cell.length_b   1.000
_cell.length_c   1.000
_cell.angle_alpha   90.00
_cell.angle_beta   90.00
_cell.angle_gamma   90.00
#
_symmetry.space_group_name_H-M   'P 1'
#
loop_
_entity.id
_entity.type
_entity.pdbx_description
1 polymer ?
#
loop_
_entity_poly.entity_id
_entity_poly.type
_entity_poly.pdbx_seq_one_letter_code
_entity_poly.pdbx_strand_id
1 'polypeptide(L)'
;MPLIDLENVVKRYETPAGSVDALKGVSLAVDGGEFVAVIGKSGSGKSTLANMITGIDRPTSGRVVIDGTVVNDLSEGATAEWRGRTVGVVFQFFQLLPTLSLLDNVVLPMEFCRMWTPRERRERAHELLTRVGLGERAGKQPAAVSGGEQQRAAIARALATDPPLLVADEPTGNLDTANAETVFDLFEELVASGKTILMVTHDNDLAARATRTVVVADGFVVNEYVRQALAKLDLDRLGLAASRAQRVEVQPGAVIVREGDAADAFYIVTGGSVEVLLRYPSGQEIVVNRLSRGDHFGEIALLRGGVRTATVRASPDGTAELMVLDREAFDELIRESQPAADELRRIADARLDG
;
A
#
# COMPACT_ATOMS: atom_id res chain seq x y z
N MET A 1 11.46 13.55 3.18
CA MET A 1 11.48 12.54 2.10
C MET A 1 10.86 11.28 2.66
N PRO A 2 10.02 10.58 1.91
CA PRO A 2 9.46 9.31 2.37
C PRO A 2 10.59 8.29 2.64
N LEU A 3 10.35 7.36 3.56
CA LEU A 3 11.26 6.26 3.85
C LEU A 3 11.24 5.22 2.73
N ILE A 4 10.06 4.97 2.16
CA ILE A 4 9.86 4.13 0.97
C ILE A 4 9.31 5.02 -0.14
N ASP A 5 9.98 5.03 -1.29
CA ASP A 5 9.53 5.77 -2.48
C ASP A 5 9.69 4.88 -3.71
N LEU A 6 8.57 4.46 -4.27
CA LEU A 6 8.48 3.65 -5.47
C LEU A 6 7.91 4.50 -6.61
N GLU A 7 8.61 4.58 -7.74
CA GLU A 7 8.22 5.33 -8.91
C GLU A 7 8.04 4.40 -10.12
N ASN A 8 6.81 4.21 -10.57
CA ASN A 8 6.45 3.42 -11.77
C ASN A 8 7.11 2.03 -11.82
N VAL A 9 7.14 1.32 -10.70
CA VAL A 9 7.81 0.02 -10.56
C VAL A 9 7.04 -1.05 -11.32
N VAL A 10 7.70 -1.69 -12.28
CA VAL A 10 7.22 -2.85 -13.04
C VAL A 10 8.06 -4.06 -12.66
N LYS A 11 7.39 -5.20 -12.42
CA LYS A 11 8.06 -6.49 -12.29
C LYS A 11 7.42 -7.51 -13.22
N ARG A 12 8.22 -8.00 -14.15
CA ARG A 12 7.86 -9.06 -15.09
C ARG A 12 8.65 -10.31 -14.79
N TYR A 13 7.96 -11.43 -14.74
CA TYR A 13 8.57 -12.75 -14.65
C TYR A 13 8.41 -13.49 -15.98
N GLU A 14 9.50 -14.03 -16.49
CA GLU A 14 9.48 -14.93 -17.64
C GLU A 14 9.24 -16.36 -17.16
N THR A 15 8.22 -17.02 -17.69
CA THR A 15 7.87 -18.39 -17.37
C THR A 15 7.79 -19.24 -18.64
N PRO A 16 7.88 -20.57 -18.55
CA PRO A 16 7.71 -21.44 -19.73
C PRO A 16 6.34 -21.28 -20.42
N ALA A 17 5.33 -20.75 -19.71
CA ALA A 17 3.99 -20.49 -20.21
C ALA A 17 3.81 -19.08 -20.80
N GLY A 18 4.84 -18.23 -20.76
CA GLY A 18 4.82 -16.83 -21.19
C GLY A 18 5.24 -15.86 -20.09
N SER A 19 5.26 -14.58 -20.39
CA SER A 19 5.59 -13.53 -19.42
C SER A 19 4.38 -13.13 -18.55
N VAL A 20 4.61 -12.85 -17.28
CA VAL A 20 3.59 -12.39 -16.33
C VAL A 20 4.05 -11.10 -15.67
N ASP A 21 3.26 -10.04 -15.79
CA ASP A 21 3.50 -8.79 -15.09
C ASP A 21 2.91 -8.87 -13.66
N ALA A 22 3.77 -9.09 -12.68
CA ALA A 22 3.39 -9.17 -11.27
C ALA A 22 3.19 -7.79 -10.63
N LEU A 23 3.90 -6.76 -11.13
CA LEU A 23 3.68 -5.35 -10.80
C LEU A 23 3.63 -4.54 -12.10
N LYS A 24 2.66 -3.62 -12.19
CA LYS A 24 2.28 -2.92 -13.42
C LYS A 24 2.35 -1.39 -13.25
N GLY A 25 3.57 -0.86 -13.00
CA GLY A 25 3.77 0.58 -12.83
C GLY A 25 3.36 1.09 -11.45
N VAL A 26 3.75 0.36 -10.40
CA VAL A 26 3.44 0.71 -9.02
C VAL A 26 4.20 1.95 -8.57
N SER A 27 3.46 2.96 -8.06
CA SER A 27 4.01 4.10 -7.35
C SER A 27 3.43 4.14 -5.94
N LEU A 28 4.31 4.24 -4.94
CA LEU A 28 3.94 4.21 -3.52
C LEU A 28 4.97 4.98 -2.70
N ALA A 29 4.50 5.93 -1.89
CA ALA A 29 5.33 6.61 -0.90
C ALA A 29 4.86 6.22 0.51
N VAL A 30 5.82 5.94 1.42
CA VAL A 30 5.58 5.68 2.85
C VAL A 30 6.53 6.52 3.67
N ASP A 31 6.00 7.29 4.59
CA ASP A 31 6.81 8.12 5.47
C ASP A 31 7.40 7.34 6.65
N GLY A 32 8.45 7.88 7.25
CA GLY A 32 9.04 7.29 8.45
C GLY A 32 8.03 7.27 9.62
N GLY A 33 7.99 6.17 10.37
CA GLY A 33 7.08 5.98 11.51
C GLY A 33 5.65 5.56 11.15
N GLU A 34 5.34 5.29 9.86
CA GLU A 34 4.04 4.74 9.48
C GLU A 34 3.94 3.22 9.73
N PHE A 35 2.74 2.75 10.08
CA PHE A 35 2.36 1.36 9.99
C PHE A 35 1.45 1.16 8.78
N VAL A 36 1.97 0.56 7.72
CA VAL A 36 1.24 0.35 6.46
C VAL A 36 0.88 -1.12 6.29
N ALA A 37 -0.41 -1.41 6.17
CA ALA A 37 -0.90 -2.73 5.77
C ALA A 37 -1.11 -2.79 4.26
N VAL A 38 -0.50 -3.78 3.60
CA VAL A 38 -0.70 -4.09 2.18
C VAL A 38 -1.65 -5.27 2.06
N ILE A 39 -2.85 -5.02 1.54
CA ILE A 39 -3.88 -6.04 1.38
C ILE A 39 -4.17 -6.32 -0.10
N GLY A 40 -4.76 -7.48 -0.38
CA GLY A 40 -5.15 -7.89 -1.72
C GLY A 40 -5.31 -9.40 -1.82
N LYS A 41 -5.90 -9.88 -2.90
CA LYS A 41 -6.08 -11.33 -3.15
C LYS A 41 -4.74 -12.06 -3.30
N SER A 42 -4.75 -13.39 -3.13
CA SER A 42 -3.59 -14.21 -3.48
C SER A 42 -3.21 -14.00 -4.94
N GLY A 43 -1.91 -13.87 -5.22
CA GLY A 43 -1.41 -13.62 -6.58
C GLY A 43 -1.52 -12.17 -7.06
N SER A 44 -2.03 -11.23 -6.28
CA SER A 44 -2.18 -9.82 -6.71
C SER A 44 -0.87 -9.02 -6.81
N GLY A 45 0.26 -9.58 -6.36
CA GLY A 45 1.58 -8.90 -6.41
C GLY A 45 2.12 -8.40 -5.06
N LYS A 46 1.43 -8.65 -3.92
CA LYS A 46 1.85 -8.16 -2.59
C LYS A 46 3.26 -8.59 -2.17
N SER A 47 3.54 -9.90 -2.21
CA SER A 47 4.88 -10.41 -1.87
C SER A 47 5.94 -9.96 -2.88
N THR A 48 5.57 -9.76 -4.15
CA THR A 48 6.45 -9.16 -5.14
C THR A 48 6.78 -7.71 -4.77
N LEU A 49 5.79 -6.93 -4.33
CA LEU A 49 6.00 -5.57 -3.84
C LEU A 49 6.94 -5.56 -2.62
N ALA A 50 6.71 -6.44 -1.65
CA ALA A 50 7.60 -6.61 -0.50
C ALA A 50 9.04 -6.98 -0.92
N ASN A 51 9.20 -7.86 -1.93
CA ASN A 51 10.51 -8.24 -2.46
C ASN A 51 11.23 -7.08 -3.16
N MET A 52 10.52 -6.17 -3.84
CA MET A 52 11.12 -4.94 -4.40
C MET A 52 11.64 -4.03 -3.28
N ILE A 53 10.83 -3.80 -2.25
CA ILE A 53 11.16 -2.93 -1.10
C ILE A 53 12.34 -3.50 -0.30
N THR A 54 12.40 -4.80 -0.11
CA THR A 54 13.48 -5.47 0.63
C THR A 54 14.74 -5.70 -0.21
N GLY A 55 14.70 -5.45 -1.52
CA GLY A 55 15.79 -5.75 -2.44
C GLY A 55 16.11 -7.25 -2.54
N ILE A 56 15.16 -8.14 -2.18
CA ILE A 56 15.27 -9.59 -2.40
C ILE A 56 15.18 -9.89 -3.89
N ASP A 57 14.36 -9.12 -4.60
CA ASP A 57 14.27 -9.19 -6.06
C ASP A 57 14.39 -7.77 -6.66
N ARG A 58 14.61 -7.66 -7.96
CA ARG A 58 14.83 -6.39 -8.67
C ARG A 58 13.66 -6.07 -9.58
N PRO A 59 13.26 -4.81 -9.69
CA PRO A 59 12.26 -4.40 -10.67
C PRO A 59 12.79 -4.60 -12.10
N THR A 60 11.88 -4.84 -13.03
CA THR A 60 12.17 -4.86 -14.48
C THR A 60 12.36 -3.43 -15.00
N SER A 61 11.61 -2.48 -14.46
CA SER A 61 11.74 -1.04 -14.71
C SER A 61 11.15 -0.23 -13.55
N GLY A 62 11.32 1.08 -13.58
CA GLY A 62 10.94 1.98 -12.50
C GLY A 62 12.05 2.14 -11.47
N ARG A 63 11.76 2.85 -10.38
CA ARG A 63 12.75 3.24 -9.37
C ARG A 63 12.27 2.86 -7.97
N VAL A 64 13.18 2.27 -7.17
CA VAL A 64 12.95 1.91 -5.77
C VAL A 64 13.96 2.66 -4.92
N VAL A 65 13.48 3.57 -4.07
CA VAL A 65 14.30 4.33 -3.12
C VAL A 65 13.85 3.99 -1.72
N ILE A 66 14.76 3.50 -0.89
CA ILE A 66 14.49 3.17 0.50
C ILE A 66 15.53 3.87 1.38
N ASP A 67 15.06 4.65 2.33
CA ASP A 67 15.91 5.45 3.22
C ASP A 67 16.98 6.26 2.44
N GLY A 68 16.53 6.92 1.37
CA GLY A 68 17.39 7.71 0.47
C GLY A 68 18.29 6.92 -0.45
N THR A 69 18.35 5.58 -0.36
CA THR A 69 19.17 4.71 -1.20
C THR A 69 18.39 4.21 -2.41
N VAL A 70 18.91 4.40 -3.63
CA VAL A 70 18.37 3.80 -4.86
C VAL A 70 18.77 2.34 -4.92
N VAL A 71 17.86 1.44 -4.57
CA VAL A 71 18.13 0.00 -4.43
C VAL A 71 18.46 -0.66 -5.77
N ASN A 72 17.86 -0.17 -6.85
CA ASN A 72 18.11 -0.68 -8.22
C ASN A 72 19.59 -0.61 -8.62
N ASP A 73 20.30 0.43 -8.16
CA ASP A 73 21.67 0.76 -8.60
C ASP A 73 22.74 -0.05 -7.84
N LEU A 74 22.33 -0.73 -6.77
CA LEU A 74 23.25 -1.51 -5.95
C LEU A 74 23.66 -2.81 -6.65
N SER A 75 24.94 -3.20 -6.53
CA SER A 75 25.36 -4.56 -6.85
C SER A 75 24.74 -5.57 -5.89
N GLU A 76 24.72 -6.85 -6.24
CA GLU A 76 24.13 -7.90 -5.40
C GLU A 76 24.72 -7.93 -3.98
N GLY A 77 26.04 -7.84 -3.86
CA GLY A 77 26.71 -7.79 -2.55
C GLY A 77 26.38 -6.51 -1.77
N ALA A 78 26.32 -5.35 -2.44
CA ALA A 78 25.94 -4.09 -1.81
C ALA A 78 24.47 -4.10 -1.37
N THR A 79 23.57 -4.70 -2.15
CA THR A 79 22.17 -4.88 -1.77
C THR A 79 22.02 -5.74 -0.52
N ALA A 80 22.80 -6.82 -0.40
CA ALA A 80 22.79 -7.68 0.78
C ALA A 80 23.28 -6.94 2.04
N GLU A 81 24.35 -6.16 1.94
CA GLU A 81 24.87 -5.35 3.05
C GLU A 81 23.86 -4.24 3.44
N TRP A 82 23.35 -3.51 2.46
CA TRP A 82 22.32 -2.49 2.66
C TRP A 82 21.08 -3.06 3.35
N ARG A 83 20.53 -4.16 2.82
CA ARG A 83 19.37 -4.83 3.40
C ARG A 83 19.60 -5.22 4.85
N GLY A 84 20.76 -5.82 5.15
CA GLY A 84 21.11 -6.24 6.50
C GLY A 84 21.10 -5.11 7.54
N ARG A 85 21.29 -3.85 7.12
CA ARG A 85 21.32 -2.66 8.00
C ARG A 85 20.02 -1.86 7.99
N THR A 86 19.31 -1.87 6.86
CA THR A 86 18.18 -0.95 6.63
C THR A 86 16.84 -1.64 6.76
N VAL A 87 16.76 -2.96 6.51
CA VAL A 87 15.47 -3.67 6.44
C VAL A 87 15.49 -4.92 7.31
N GLY A 88 14.61 -4.98 8.29
CA GLY A 88 14.25 -6.22 8.98
C GLY A 88 13.16 -6.95 8.20
N VAL A 89 13.35 -8.23 7.91
CA VAL A 89 12.37 -9.03 7.16
C VAL A 89 11.80 -10.13 8.05
N VAL A 90 10.46 -10.16 8.12
CA VAL A 90 9.68 -11.20 8.82
C VAL A 90 8.90 -11.98 7.78
N PHE A 91 9.13 -13.28 7.68
CA PHE A 91 8.50 -14.17 6.70
C PHE A 91 7.34 -14.96 7.32
N GLN A 92 6.41 -15.38 6.50
CA GLN A 92 5.26 -16.21 6.88
C GLN A 92 5.67 -17.54 7.55
N PHE A 93 6.73 -18.18 7.06
CA PHE A 93 7.25 -19.47 7.58
C PHE A 93 8.49 -19.29 8.46
N PHE A 94 8.57 -18.23 9.25
CA PHE A 94 9.61 -17.90 10.24
C PHE A 94 11.05 -17.89 9.69
N GLN A 95 11.44 -18.87 8.89
CA GLN A 95 12.77 -19.07 8.30
C GLN A 95 13.92 -19.00 9.31
N LEU A 96 13.69 -19.54 10.52
CA LEU A 96 14.74 -19.74 11.49
C LEU A 96 15.62 -20.93 11.05
N LEU A 97 16.92 -20.80 11.26
CA LEU A 97 17.86 -21.87 11.00
C LEU A 97 17.68 -22.98 12.07
N PRO A 98 17.25 -24.19 11.68
CA PRO A 98 16.81 -25.21 12.63
C PRO A 98 17.94 -25.78 13.51
N THR A 99 19.18 -25.68 13.04
CA THR A 99 20.37 -26.15 13.74
C THR A 99 20.92 -25.16 14.77
N LEU A 100 20.48 -23.91 14.74
CA LEU A 100 20.91 -22.84 15.64
C LEU A 100 19.90 -22.68 16.78
N SER A 101 20.38 -22.23 17.94
CA SER A 101 19.48 -21.77 19.02
C SER A 101 18.71 -20.52 18.59
N LEU A 102 17.63 -20.16 19.32
CA LEU A 102 16.95 -18.87 19.08
C LEU A 102 17.90 -17.70 19.24
N LEU A 103 18.80 -17.74 20.24
CA LEU A 103 19.80 -16.72 20.46
C LEU A 103 20.73 -16.59 19.25
N ASP A 104 21.27 -17.70 18.74
CA ASP A 104 22.20 -17.67 17.63
C ASP A 104 21.51 -17.25 16.31
N ASN A 105 20.22 -17.57 16.11
CA ASN A 105 19.41 -17.04 15.02
C ASN A 105 19.32 -15.51 15.06
N VAL A 106 19.17 -14.92 16.26
CA VAL A 106 19.12 -13.45 16.42
C VAL A 106 20.50 -12.81 16.31
N VAL A 107 21.56 -13.49 16.72
CA VAL A 107 22.96 -13.01 16.59
C VAL A 107 23.39 -12.91 15.12
N LEU A 108 22.95 -13.82 14.28
CA LEU A 108 23.46 -14.03 12.92
C LEU A 108 23.41 -12.77 12.01
N PRO A 109 22.32 -11.97 11.93
CA PRO A 109 22.30 -10.74 11.13
C PRO A 109 23.40 -9.74 11.56
N MET A 110 23.63 -9.62 12.86
CA MET A 110 24.66 -8.72 13.40
C MET A 110 26.07 -9.17 13.02
N GLU A 111 26.31 -10.49 12.91
CA GLU A 111 27.58 -11.04 12.44
C GLU A 111 27.80 -10.74 10.96
N PHE A 112 26.82 -10.97 10.11
CA PHE A 112 26.91 -10.68 8.68
C PHE A 112 27.16 -9.19 8.41
N CYS A 113 26.52 -8.31 9.17
CA CYS A 113 26.72 -6.87 9.07
C CYS A 113 27.98 -6.37 9.79
N ARG A 114 28.74 -7.27 10.44
CA ARG A 114 29.96 -6.94 11.22
C ARG A 114 29.73 -5.83 12.25
N MET A 115 28.53 -5.81 12.85
CA MET A 115 28.17 -4.87 13.90
C MET A 115 28.56 -5.43 15.25
N TRP A 116 29.06 -4.59 16.13
CA TRP A 116 29.39 -4.88 17.53
C TRP A 116 30.39 -6.04 17.74
N THR A 117 30.86 -6.20 18.97
CA THR A 117 31.68 -7.34 19.39
C THR A 117 30.82 -8.60 19.59
N PRO A 118 31.41 -9.81 19.60
CA PRO A 118 30.67 -11.05 19.86
C PRO A 118 29.89 -11.04 21.18
N ARG A 119 30.39 -10.38 22.21
CA ARG A 119 29.73 -10.25 23.50
C ARG A 119 28.50 -9.34 23.40
N GLU A 120 28.67 -8.15 22.84
CA GLU A 120 27.56 -7.19 22.66
C GLU A 120 26.44 -7.76 21.79
N ARG A 121 26.76 -8.52 20.73
CA ARG A 121 25.75 -9.21 19.90
C ARG A 121 24.91 -10.18 20.72
N ARG A 122 25.53 -10.96 21.60
CA ARG A 122 24.81 -11.93 22.44
C ARG A 122 23.95 -11.23 23.51
N GLU A 123 24.47 -10.17 24.13
CA GLU A 123 23.73 -9.34 25.08
C GLU A 123 22.50 -8.75 24.39
N ARG A 124 22.66 -8.10 23.24
CA ARG A 124 21.55 -7.53 22.45
C ARG A 124 20.55 -8.59 21.98
N ALA A 125 21.03 -9.72 21.49
CA ALA A 125 20.15 -10.82 21.06
C ALA A 125 19.30 -11.34 22.23
N HIS A 126 19.88 -11.44 23.42
CA HIS A 126 19.15 -11.86 24.63
C HIS A 126 18.12 -10.80 25.07
N GLU A 127 18.48 -9.52 25.00
CA GLU A 127 17.54 -8.41 25.27
C GLU A 127 16.34 -8.44 24.32
N LEU A 128 16.59 -8.63 22.99
CA LEU A 128 15.52 -8.72 22.00
C LEU A 128 14.63 -9.94 22.23
N LEU A 129 15.20 -11.11 22.55
CA LEU A 129 14.43 -12.28 22.90
C LEU A 129 13.61 -12.09 24.19
N THR A 130 14.16 -11.39 25.17
CA THR A 130 13.44 -11.04 26.41
C THR A 130 12.28 -10.11 26.12
N ARG A 131 12.47 -9.10 25.26
CA ARG A 131 11.41 -8.18 24.83
C ARG A 131 10.23 -8.90 24.17
N VAL A 132 10.48 -9.98 23.43
CA VAL A 132 9.42 -10.79 22.80
C VAL A 132 8.96 -11.96 23.68
N GLY A 133 9.34 -11.98 24.98
CA GLY A 133 8.92 -13.01 25.96
C GLY A 133 9.63 -14.36 25.82
N LEU A 134 10.84 -14.40 25.23
CA LEU A 134 11.60 -15.62 24.96
C LEU A 134 12.97 -15.67 25.65
N GLY A 135 13.23 -14.80 26.65
CA GLY A 135 14.55 -14.74 27.31
C GLY A 135 14.99 -16.07 27.90
N GLU A 136 14.11 -16.76 28.64
CA GLU A 136 14.39 -18.08 29.24
C GLU A 136 14.51 -19.22 28.20
N ARG A 137 14.05 -18.99 26.97
CA ARG A 137 14.07 -19.96 25.87
C ARG A 137 15.19 -19.69 24.86
N ALA A 138 16.03 -18.69 25.10
CA ALA A 138 17.07 -18.24 24.19
C ALA A 138 18.02 -19.36 23.70
N GLY A 139 18.34 -20.33 24.57
CA GLY A 139 19.17 -21.48 24.24
C GLY A 139 18.44 -22.64 23.55
N LYS A 140 17.11 -22.57 23.32
CA LYS A 140 16.33 -23.62 22.64
C LYS A 140 16.50 -23.52 21.13
N GLN A 141 16.39 -24.66 20.44
CA GLN A 141 16.28 -24.70 18.98
C GLN A 141 14.82 -24.44 18.53
N PRO A 142 14.59 -23.99 17.30
CA PRO A 142 13.24 -23.71 16.78
C PRO A 142 12.25 -24.85 16.94
N ALA A 143 12.67 -26.09 16.75
CA ALA A 143 11.83 -27.29 16.90
C ALA A 143 11.34 -27.53 18.34
N ALA A 144 11.93 -26.88 19.34
CA ALA A 144 11.60 -27.05 20.76
C ALA A 144 10.66 -25.94 21.29
N VAL A 145 10.10 -25.11 20.42
CA VAL A 145 9.21 -24.00 20.75
C VAL A 145 7.99 -23.97 19.83
N SER A 146 6.89 -23.36 20.28
CA SER A 146 5.65 -23.25 19.48
C SER A 146 5.81 -22.36 18.24
N GLY A 147 4.86 -22.44 17.29
CA GLY A 147 4.85 -21.59 16.10
C GLY A 147 4.82 -20.09 16.45
N GLY A 148 4.00 -19.69 17.42
CA GLY A 148 3.96 -18.29 17.89
C GLY A 148 5.29 -17.84 18.52
N GLU A 149 5.97 -18.74 19.25
CA GLU A 149 7.31 -18.46 19.78
C GLU A 149 8.36 -18.35 18.67
N GLN A 150 8.27 -19.21 17.64
CA GLN A 150 9.14 -19.11 16.47
C GLN A 150 8.95 -17.78 15.73
N GLN A 151 7.70 -17.33 15.58
CA GLN A 151 7.40 -16.05 14.95
C GLN A 151 7.98 -14.88 15.75
N ARG A 152 7.79 -14.87 17.07
CA ARG A 152 8.39 -13.83 17.92
C ARG A 152 9.92 -13.84 17.86
N ALA A 153 10.54 -15.01 17.78
CA ALA A 153 11.98 -15.13 17.58
C ALA A 153 12.43 -14.59 16.20
N ALA A 154 11.62 -14.82 15.14
CA ALA A 154 11.88 -14.26 13.82
C ALA A 154 11.77 -12.73 13.81
N ILE A 155 10.83 -12.16 14.57
CA ILE A 155 10.73 -10.70 14.75
C ILE A 155 11.96 -10.17 15.52
N ALA A 156 12.37 -10.83 16.61
CA ALA A 156 13.60 -10.46 17.33
C ALA A 156 14.83 -10.48 16.41
N ARG A 157 14.93 -11.49 15.53
CA ARG A 157 15.99 -11.56 14.51
C ARG A 157 15.91 -10.40 13.52
N ALA A 158 14.70 -10.04 13.05
CA ALA A 158 14.52 -8.91 12.13
C ALA A 158 14.93 -7.57 12.75
N LEU A 159 14.83 -7.45 14.08
CA LEU A 159 15.22 -6.25 14.84
C LEU A 159 16.70 -6.23 15.24
N ALA A 160 17.46 -7.30 14.98
CA ALA A 160 18.82 -7.48 15.50
C ALA A 160 19.76 -6.33 15.16
N THR A 161 19.73 -5.85 13.91
CA THR A 161 20.57 -4.75 13.40
C THR A 161 19.97 -3.35 13.62
N ASP A 162 18.84 -3.26 14.33
CA ASP A 162 18.11 -2.02 14.60
C ASP A 162 17.62 -1.26 13.34
N PRO A 163 17.07 -1.96 12.33
CA PRO A 163 16.70 -1.33 11.07
C PRO A 163 15.58 -0.29 11.25
N PRO A 164 15.55 0.79 10.43
CA PRO A 164 14.45 1.75 10.43
C PRO A 164 13.15 1.18 9.84
N LEU A 165 13.25 0.17 8.98
CA LEU A 165 12.12 -0.43 8.27
C LEU A 165 11.99 -1.93 8.61
N LEU A 166 10.78 -2.36 8.98
CA LEU A 166 10.38 -3.77 9.00
C LEU A 166 9.42 -4.04 7.86
N VAL A 167 9.70 -5.12 7.12
CA VAL A 167 8.77 -5.68 6.12
C VAL A 167 8.34 -7.06 6.59
N ALA A 168 7.04 -7.24 6.82
CA ALA A 168 6.46 -8.48 7.30
C ALA A 168 5.51 -9.06 6.24
N ASP A 169 5.83 -10.23 5.70
CA ASP A 169 4.99 -10.92 4.72
C ASP A 169 4.18 -12.02 5.42
N GLU A 170 2.87 -11.77 5.58
CA GLU A 170 1.90 -12.61 6.28
C GLU A 170 2.36 -13.10 7.68
N PRO A 171 2.78 -12.18 8.56
CA PRO A 171 3.46 -12.55 9.82
C PRO A 171 2.56 -13.30 10.82
N THR A 172 1.26 -13.33 10.60
CA THR A 172 0.27 -13.99 11.46
C THR A 172 -0.43 -15.18 10.80
N GLY A 173 -0.16 -15.45 9.52
CA GLY A 173 -0.88 -16.44 8.71
C GLY A 173 -0.83 -17.90 9.21
N ASN A 174 0.13 -18.22 10.09
CA ASN A 174 0.29 -19.56 10.69
C ASN A 174 0.08 -19.55 12.21
N LEU A 175 -0.55 -18.52 12.77
CA LEU A 175 -0.75 -18.35 14.20
C LEU A 175 -2.23 -18.46 14.56
N ASP A 176 -2.50 -18.91 15.80
CA ASP A 176 -3.81 -18.73 16.40
C ASP A 176 -4.06 -17.25 16.74
N THR A 177 -5.31 -16.90 17.00
CA THR A 177 -5.74 -15.51 17.24
C THR A 177 -4.96 -14.85 18.38
N ALA A 178 -4.70 -15.54 19.51
CA ALA A 178 -4.00 -14.95 20.64
C ALA A 178 -2.53 -14.64 20.35
N ASN A 179 -1.84 -15.52 19.60
CA ASN A 179 -0.49 -15.26 19.15
C ASN A 179 -0.43 -14.17 18.06
N ALA A 180 -1.44 -14.10 17.18
CA ALA A 180 -1.55 -13.04 16.18
C ALA A 180 -1.69 -11.66 16.83
N GLU A 181 -2.57 -11.51 17.84
CA GLU A 181 -2.73 -10.29 18.63
C GLU A 181 -1.41 -9.88 19.30
N THR A 182 -0.70 -10.82 19.94
CA THR A 182 0.59 -10.54 20.58
C THR A 182 1.63 -10.00 19.57
N VAL A 183 1.67 -10.54 18.36
CA VAL A 183 2.57 -10.03 17.29
C VAL A 183 2.17 -8.63 16.86
N PHE A 184 0.86 -8.36 16.77
CA PHE A 184 0.35 -7.07 16.37
C PHE A 184 0.65 -5.98 17.41
N ASP A 185 0.43 -6.27 18.69
CA ASP A 185 0.76 -5.36 19.79
C ASP A 185 2.25 -4.99 19.77
N LEU A 186 3.12 -5.98 19.49
CA LEU A 186 4.55 -5.73 19.33
C LEU A 186 4.84 -4.80 18.14
N PHE A 187 4.11 -4.93 17.02
CA PHE A 187 4.27 -4.02 15.89
C PHE A 187 3.82 -2.60 16.22
N GLU A 188 2.72 -2.42 16.94
CA GLU A 188 2.26 -1.11 17.41
C GLU A 188 3.29 -0.45 18.35
N GLU A 189 3.89 -1.21 19.29
CA GLU A 189 4.97 -0.71 20.13
C GLU A 189 6.20 -0.27 19.32
N LEU A 190 6.56 -1.02 18.28
CA LEU A 190 7.68 -0.69 17.43
C LEU A 190 7.43 0.61 16.64
N VAL A 191 6.22 0.79 16.13
CA VAL A 191 5.82 2.04 15.44
C VAL A 191 5.83 3.21 16.42
N ALA A 192 5.29 3.04 17.64
CA ALA A 192 5.33 4.06 18.69
C ALA A 192 6.78 4.44 19.09
N SER A 193 7.74 3.52 18.90
CA SER A 193 9.18 3.79 19.09
C SER A 193 9.87 4.40 17.86
N GLY A 194 9.12 4.74 16.80
CA GLY A 194 9.61 5.41 15.58
C GLY A 194 10.04 4.46 14.45
N LYS A 195 9.77 3.16 14.54
CA LYS A 195 10.01 2.23 13.43
C LYS A 195 8.90 2.35 12.39
N THR A 196 9.26 2.11 11.13
CA THR A 196 8.28 1.99 10.04
C THR A 196 8.00 0.53 9.77
N ILE A 197 6.72 0.17 9.61
CA ILE A 197 6.33 -1.21 9.32
C ILE A 197 5.50 -1.26 8.04
N LEU A 198 5.90 -2.12 7.11
CA LEU A 198 5.08 -2.51 5.97
C LEU A 198 4.71 -3.98 6.16
N MET A 199 3.43 -4.25 6.38
CA MET A 199 2.90 -5.59 6.60
C MET A 199 2.02 -6.01 5.43
N VAL A 200 2.36 -7.12 4.81
CA VAL A 200 1.47 -7.80 3.85
C VAL A 200 0.55 -8.73 4.63
N THR A 201 -0.75 -8.62 4.42
CA THR A 201 -1.74 -9.50 5.06
C THR A 201 -2.98 -9.68 4.19
N HIS A 202 -3.68 -10.78 4.39
CA HIS A 202 -5.03 -11.01 3.86
C HIS A 202 -6.12 -10.84 4.95
N ASP A 203 -5.71 -10.60 6.19
CA ASP A 203 -6.60 -10.36 7.32
C ASP A 203 -6.99 -8.87 7.38
N ASN A 204 -8.26 -8.57 7.07
CA ASN A 204 -8.77 -7.21 7.03
C ASN A 204 -8.94 -6.60 8.42
N ASP A 205 -9.20 -7.41 9.46
CA ASP A 205 -9.37 -6.92 10.82
C ASP A 205 -8.02 -6.45 11.38
N LEU A 206 -6.98 -7.23 11.14
CA LEU A 206 -5.62 -6.83 11.49
C LEU A 206 -5.14 -5.63 10.64
N ALA A 207 -5.47 -5.60 9.36
CA ALA A 207 -5.12 -4.47 8.50
C ALA A 207 -5.77 -3.15 8.94
N ALA A 208 -6.96 -3.21 9.56
CA ALA A 208 -7.65 -2.02 10.07
C ALA A 208 -6.95 -1.36 11.26
N ARG A 209 -6.05 -2.06 11.96
CA ARG A 209 -5.22 -1.52 13.04
C ARG A 209 -4.00 -0.74 12.53
N ALA A 210 -3.62 -0.92 11.28
CA ALA A 210 -2.53 -0.16 10.68
C ALA A 210 -2.92 1.31 10.47
N THR A 211 -1.93 2.21 10.48
CA THR A 211 -2.14 3.65 10.26
C THR A 211 -2.74 3.92 8.87
N ARG A 212 -2.33 3.11 7.88
CA ARG A 212 -2.79 3.23 6.49
C ARG A 212 -2.87 1.85 5.83
N THR A 213 -3.90 1.66 5.00
CA THR A 213 -4.06 0.44 4.21
C THR A 213 -3.82 0.73 2.73
N VAL A 214 -2.94 -0.04 2.11
CA VAL A 214 -2.64 -0.02 0.68
C VAL A 214 -3.24 -1.27 0.05
N VAL A 215 -4.07 -1.10 -0.98
CA VAL A 215 -4.68 -2.22 -1.72
C VAL A 215 -3.84 -2.52 -2.95
N VAL A 216 -3.44 -3.78 -3.09
CA VAL A 216 -2.79 -4.29 -4.31
C VAL A 216 -3.76 -5.24 -5.01
N ALA A 217 -4.09 -4.92 -6.26
CA ALA A 217 -5.00 -5.72 -7.07
C ALA A 217 -4.46 -5.83 -8.50
N ASP A 218 -4.34 -7.06 -9.00
CA ASP A 218 -3.83 -7.40 -10.34
C ASP A 218 -2.52 -6.66 -10.73
N GLY A 219 -1.59 -6.54 -9.77
CA GLY A 219 -0.29 -5.86 -9.98
C GLY A 219 -0.33 -4.34 -9.91
N PHE A 220 -1.48 -3.72 -9.62
CA PHE A 220 -1.62 -2.29 -9.40
C PHE A 220 -1.77 -1.96 -7.91
N VAL A 221 -1.23 -0.83 -7.49
CA VAL A 221 -1.61 -0.20 -6.21
C VAL A 221 -2.83 0.66 -6.45
N VAL A 222 -3.92 0.36 -5.76
CA VAL A 222 -5.16 1.13 -5.83
C VAL A 222 -4.97 2.42 -5.05
N ASN A 223 -5.14 3.55 -5.73
CA ASN A 223 -5.12 4.85 -5.08
C ASN A 223 -6.20 4.94 -4.00
N GLU A 224 -5.87 5.48 -2.83
CA GLU A 224 -6.79 5.56 -1.68
C GLU A 224 -8.07 6.34 -1.99
N TYR A 225 -7.99 7.39 -2.82
CA TYR A 225 -9.16 8.17 -3.23
C TYR A 225 -10.05 7.41 -4.20
N VAL A 226 -9.47 6.56 -5.08
CA VAL A 226 -10.23 5.62 -5.92
C VAL A 226 -10.98 4.61 -5.03
N ARG A 227 -10.30 4.07 -4.03
CA ARG A 227 -10.92 3.17 -3.04
C ARG A 227 -12.03 3.86 -2.25
N GLN A 228 -11.85 5.12 -1.86
CA GLN A 228 -12.85 5.91 -1.15
C GLN A 228 -14.07 6.20 -2.03
N ALA A 229 -13.86 6.72 -3.25
CA ALA A 229 -14.92 7.05 -4.19
C ALA A 229 -15.72 5.82 -4.68
N LEU A 230 -15.07 4.65 -4.72
CA LEU A 230 -15.65 3.39 -5.18
C LEU A 230 -15.67 2.33 -4.06
N ALA A 231 -15.95 2.73 -2.82
CA ALA A 231 -15.84 1.91 -1.62
C ALA A 231 -16.71 0.64 -1.60
N LYS A 232 -17.73 0.54 -2.46
CA LYS A 232 -18.61 -0.63 -2.59
C LYS A 232 -18.13 -1.65 -3.64
N LEU A 233 -17.02 -1.36 -4.34
CA LEU A 233 -16.38 -2.33 -5.23
C LEU A 233 -15.58 -3.35 -4.41
N ASP A 234 -15.59 -4.59 -4.88
CA ASP A 234 -14.66 -5.62 -4.39
C ASP A 234 -13.22 -5.37 -4.88
N LEU A 235 -12.27 -6.14 -4.35
CA LEU A 235 -10.85 -5.95 -4.66
C LEU A 235 -10.51 -6.17 -6.14
N ASP A 236 -11.21 -7.05 -6.86
CA ASP A 236 -10.94 -7.29 -8.29
C ASP A 236 -11.36 -6.09 -9.12
N ARG A 237 -12.55 -5.55 -8.83
CA ARG A 237 -13.06 -4.38 -9.52
C ARG A 237 -12.29 -3.11 -9.17
N LEU A 238 -11.80 -2.98 -7.93
CA LEU A 238 -10.87 -1.92 -7.57
C LEU A 238 -9.56 -2.03 -8.37
N GLY A 239 -9.06 -3.25 -8.60
CA GLY A 239 -7.92 -3.50 -9.48
C GLY A 239 -8.20 -3.11 -10.93
N LEU A 240 -9.37 -3.48 -11.46
CA LEU A 240 -9.80 -3.07 -12.79
C LEU A 240 -9.91 -1.54 -12.90
N ALA A 241 -10.53 -0.88 -11.91
CA ALA A 241 -10.60 0.57 -11.85
C ALA A 241 -9.20 1.19 -11.86
N ALA A 242 -8.28 0.69 -11.04
CA ALA A 242 -6.90 1.18 -11.00
C ALA A 242 -6.15 0.99 -12.32
N SER A 243 -6.41 -0.14 -13.01
CA SER A 243 -5.78 -0.44 -14.32
C SER A 243 -6.26 0.44 -15.46
N ARG A 244 -7.50 0.91 -15.40
CA ARG A 244 -8.16 1.72 -16.44
C ARG A 244 -8.08 3.22 -16.15
N ALA A 245 -7.88 3.61 -14.88
CA ALA A 245 -7.85 5.00 -14.49
C ALA A 245 -6.59 5.71 -15.01
N GLN A 246 -6.79 6.88 -15.62
CA GLN A 246 -5.72 7.74 -16.11
C GLN A 246 -5.53 8.90 -15.13
N ARG A 247 -4.28 9.22 -14.79
CA ARG A 247 -3.96 10.41 -13.99
C ARG A 247 -3.86 11.61 -14.91
N VAL A 248 -4.58 12.68 -14.57
CA VAL A 248 -4.60 13.95 -15.33
C VAL A 248 -4.35 15.09 -14.36
N GLU A 249 -3.43 15.99 -14.73
CA GLU A 249 -3.22 17.26 -14.04
C GLU A 249 -3.93 18.37 -14.82
N VAL A 250 -4.71 19.17 -14.11
CA VAL A 250 -5.49 20.27 -14.68
C VAL A 250 -5.01 21.59 -14.09
N GLN A 251 -4.62 22.52 -14.96
CA GLN A 251 -4.12 23.83 -14.57
C GLN A 251 -5.21 24.66 -13.86
N PRO A 252 -4.82 25.59 -12.96
CA PRO A 252 -5.75 26.44 -12.23
C PRO A 252 -6.75 27.14 -13.15
N GLY A 253 -8.03 27.07 -12.83
CA GLY A 253 -9.12 27.70 -13.59
C GLY A 253 -9.52 27.01 -14.89
N ALA A 254 -8.79 25.96 -15.34
CA ALA A 254 -9.13 25.26 -16.57
C ALA A 254 -10.43 24.43 -16.40
N VAL A 255 -11.29 24.47 -17.42
CA VAL A 255 -12.56 23.74 -17.45
C VAL A 255 -12.30 22.27 -17.78
N ILE A 256 -12.82 21.38 -16.96
CA ILE A 256 -12.71 19.93 -17.10
C ILE A 256 -13.92 19.37 -17.88
N VAL A 257 -15.12 19.78 -17.50
CA VAL A 257 -16.36 19.42 -18.18
C VAL A 257 -17.27 20.65 -18.26
N ARG A 258 -18.08 20.76 -19.31
CA ARG A 258 -19.06 21.83 -19.48
C ARG A 258 -20.48 21.32 -19.34
N GLU A 259 -21.36 22.12 -18.74
CA GLU A 259 -22.79 21.88 -18.75
C GLU A 259 -23.31 21.70 -20.17
N GLY A 260 -24.12 20.68 -20.43
CA GLY A 260 -24.68 20.35 -21.73
C GLY A 260 -23.81 19.44 -22.61
N ASP A 261 -22.52 19.23 -22.30
CA ASP A 261 -21.66 18.32 -23.04
C ASP A 261 -22.09 16.86 -22.82
N ALA A 262 -21.76 15.99 -23.77
CA ALA A 262 -21.95 14.55 -23.60
C ALA A 262 -21.09 14.02 -22.48
N ALA A 263 -21.61 13.11 -21.66
CA ALA A 263 -20.84 12.48 -20.60
C ALA A 263 -19.90 11.42 -21.21
N ASP A 264 -18.62 11.56 -20.96
CA ASP A 264 -17.54 10.74 -21.51
C ASP A 264 -16.72 10.03 -20.45
N ALA A 265 -16.65 10.55 -19.23
CA ALA A 265 -15.82 10.02 -18.15
C ALA A 265 -16.37 10.31 -16.76
N PHE A 266 -15.90 9.54 -15.79
CA PHE A 266 -16.02 9.72 -14.36
C PHE A 266 -14.71 10.22 -13.78
N TYR A 267 -14.76 11.15 -12.84
CA TYR A 267 -13.59 11.83 -12.31
C TYR A 267 -13.54 11.72 -10.79
N ILE A 268 -12.35 11.42 -10.26
CA ILE A 268 -12.05 11.38 -8.82
C ILE A 268 -10.96 12.40 -8.53
N VAL A 269 -11.17 13.30 -7.59
CA VAL A 269 -10.17 14.30 -7.18
C VAL A 269 -9.13 13.63 -6.27
N THR A 270 -7.87 13.63 -6.71
CA THR A 270 -6.75 13.04 -5.95
C THR A 270 -5.77 14.09 -5.40
N GLY A 271 -5.85 15.33 -5.93
CA GLY A 271 -5.06 16.45 -5.46
C GLY A 271 -5.71 17.79 -5.79
N GLY A 272 -5.46 18.81 -4.98
CA GLY A 272 -6.08 20.13 -5.15
C GLY A 272 -7.59 20.11 -4.92
N SER A 273 -8.31 20.96 -5.65
CA SER A 273 -9.78 21.05 -5.61
C SER A 273 -10.37 21.50 -6.93
N VAL A 274 -11.65 21.20 -7.15
CA VAL A 274 -12.39 21.66 -8.32
C VAL A 274 -13.66 22.39 -7.89
N GLU A 275 -14.16 23.32 -8.72
CA GLU A 275 -15.37 24.09 -8.50
C GLU A 275 -16.47 23.61 -9.44
N VAL A 276 -17.68 23.39 -8.88
CA VAL A 276 -18.89 23.06 -9.64
C VAL A 276 -19.65 24.34 -9.85
N LEU A 277 -19.96 24.67 -11.11
CA LEU A 277 -20.65 25.89 -11.52
C LEU A 277 -21.97 25.52 -12.19
N LEU A 278 -22.99 26.28 -11.84
CA LEU A 278 -24.26 26.29 -12.55
C LEU A 278 -24.43 27.61 -13.31
N ARG A 279 -24.99 27.54 -14.51
CA ARG A 279 -25.32 28.69 -15.32
C ARG A 279 -26.74 29.13 -15.08
N TYR A 280 -26.90 30.36 -14.65
CA TYR A 280 -28.23 30.97 -14.53
C TYR A 280 -28.77 31.43 -15.88
N PRO A 281 -30.12 31.65 -16.03
CA PRO A 281 -30.72 32.19 -17.26
C PRO A 281 -30.17 33.55 -17.68
N SER A 282 -29.57 34.29 -16.74
CA SER A 282 -28.86 35.54 -17.00
C SER A 282 -27.50 35.37 -17.74
N GLY A 283 -27.03 34.12 -17.89
CA GLY A 283 -25.72 33.79 -18.42
C GLY A 283 -24.61 33.82 -17.39
N GLN A 284 -24.89 34.20 -16.14
CA GLN A 284 -23.90 34.23 -15.06
C GLN A 284 -23.66 32.82 -14.54
N GLU A 285 -22.38 32.43 -14.35
CA GLU A 285 -21.96 31.20 -13.70
C GLU A 285 -21.70 31.46 -12.21
N ILE A 286 -22.25 30.63 -11.34
CA ILE A 286 -22.05 30.70 -9.89
C ILE A 286 -21.49 29.38 -9.39
N VAL A 287 -20.46 29.46 -8.55
CA VAL A 287 -19.92 28.29 -7.85
C VAL A 287 -20.92 27.85 -6.80
N VAL A 288 -21.47 26.66 -6.99
CA VAL A 288 -22.46 26.06 -6.09
C VAL A 288 -21.85 25.03 -5.14
N ASN A 289 -20.68 24.45 -5.54
CA ASN A 289 -19.98 23.50 -4.70
C ASN A 289 -18.49 23.50 -5.00
N ARG A 290 -17.67 23.04 -4.04
CA ARG A 290 -16.24 22.79 -4.19
C ARG A 290 -15.96 21.35 -3.78
N LEU A 291 -15.31 20.60 -4.68
CA LEU A 291 -14.91 19.21 -4.45
C LEU A 291 -13.40 19.16 -4.21
N SER A 292 -12.99 18.33 -3.27
CA SER A 292 -11.61 18.17 -2.82
C SER A 292 -11.17 16.70 -2.86
N ARG A 293 -10.00 16.39 -2.35
CA ARG A 293 -9.46 15.02 -2.34
C ARG A 293 -10.46 14.01 -1.81
N GLY A 294 -10.67 12.93 -2.55
CA GLY A 294 -11.61 11.86 -2.24
C GLY A 294 -13.03 12.08 -2.79
N ASP A 295 -13.36 13.31 -3.20
CA ASP A 295 -14.62 13.58 -3.88
C ASP A 295 -14.55 13.14 -5.35
N HIS A 296 -15.73 12.93 -5.95
CA HIS A 296 -15.85 12.55 -7.34
C HIS A 296 -16.97 13.34 -8.04
N PHE A 297 -16.94 13.36 -9.37
CA PHE A 297 -17.96 14.00 -10.21
C PHE A 297 -18.10 13.33 -11.56
N GLY A 298 -19.19 13.65 -12.26
CA GLY A 298 -19.46 13.13 -13.59
C GLY A 298 -20.34 11.88 -13.62
N GLU A 299 -20.64 11.28 -12.46
CA GLU A 299 -21.48 10.08 -12.31
C GLU A 299 -22.93 10.31 -12.73
N ILE A 300 -23.50 11.51 -12.48
CA ILE A 300 -24.92 11.79 -12.73
C ILE A 300 -25.27 11.55 -14.19
N ALA A 301 -24.52 12.16 -15.09
CA ALA A 301 -24.77 12.05 -16.53
C ALA A 301 -24.45 10.65 -17.09
N LEU A 302 -23.48 9.94 -16.51
CA LEU A 302 -23.17 8.55 -16.89
C LEU A 302 -24.30 7.61 -16.47
N LEU A 303 -24.78 7.71 -15.23
CA LEU A 303 -25.81 6.82 -14.68
C LEU A 303 -27.21 7.07 -15.27
N ARG A 304 -27.53 8.32 -15.62
CA ARG A 304 -28.85 8.70 -16.16
C ARG A 304 -28.87 8.76 -17.70
N GLY A 305 -27.76 8.53 -18.38
CA GLY A 305 -27.70 8.51 -19.84
C GLY A 305 -27.95 9.87 -20.49
N GLY A 306 -27.46 10.96 -19.86
CA GLY A 306 -27.73 12.33 -20.30
C GLY A 306 -26.47 13.13 -20.65
N VAL A 307 -26.63 14.43 -20.56
CA VAL A 307 -25.56 15.42 -20.70
C VAL A 307 -25.06 15.89 -19.33
N ARG A 308 -23.90 16.52 -19.26
CA ARG A 308 -23.34 17.12 -18.05
C ARG A 308 -24.33 18.13 -17.44
N THR A 309 -24.62 17.99 -16.18
CA THR A 309 -25.60 18.81 -15.44
C THR A 309 -24.99 20.10 -14.88
N ALA A 310 -23.68 20.23 -14.89
CA ALA A 310 -22.95 21.40 -14.41
C ALA A 310 -21.61 21.54 -15.13
N THR A 311 -21.02 22.74 -15.12
CA THR A 311 -19.63 22.97 -15.49
C THR A 311 -18.74 22.68 -14.29
N VAL A 312 -17.63 21.96 -14.49
CA VAL A 312 -16.61 21.74 -13.46
C VAL A 312 -15.27 22.24 -13.96
N ARG A 313 -14.58 23.04 -13.15
CA ARG A 313 -13.24 23.57 -13.45
C ARG A 313 -12.28 23.33 -12.28
N ALA A 314 -10.98 23.30 -12.56
CA ALA A 314 -9.98 23.34 -11.50
C ALA A 314 -10.12 24.65 -10.70
N SER A 315 -9.93 24.59 -9.37
CA SER A 315 -9.92 25.81 -8.55
C SER A 315 -8.85 26.79 -9.07
N PRO A 316 -9.14 28.10 -9.09
CA PRO A 316 -8.11 29.09 -9.39
C PRO A 316 -6.93 29.09 -8.41
N ASP A 317 -7.11 28.51 -7.21
CA ASP A 317 -6.15 28.52 -6.10
C ASP A 317 -4.97 27.55 -6.33
N GLY A 318 -5.08 26.60 -7.28
CA GLY A 318 -4.01 25.63 -7.55
C GLY A 318 -4.37 24.58 -8.59
N THR A 319 -3.37 23.78 -8.95
CA THR A 319 -3.52 22.65 -9.87
C THR A 319 -4.39 21.56 -9.24
N ALA A 320 -5.32 21.00 -10.02
CA ALA A 320 -6.10 19.85 -9.62
C ALA A 320 -5.51 18.57 -10.21
N GLU A 321 -5.39 17.52 -9.42
CA GLU A 321 -5.04 16.18 -9.85
C GLU A 321 -6.27 15.30 -9.86
N LEU A 322 -6.49 14.58 -10.94
CA LEU A 322 -7.66 13.75 -11.16
C LEU A 322 -7.25 12.34 -11.57
N MET A 323 -8.02 11.35 -11.09
CA MET A 323 -8.09 10.03 -11.72
C MET A 323 -9.36 9.97 -12.58
N VAL A 324 -9.19 9.62 -13.84
CA VAL A 324 -10.25 9.63 -14.85
C VAL A 324 -10.53 8.22 -15.32
N LEU A 325 -11.77 7.80 -15.20
CA LEU A 325 -12.29 6.56 -15.79
C LEU A 325 -13.17 6.95 -16.98
N ASP A 326 -12.85 6.47 -18.17
CA ASP A 326 -13.72 6.67 -19.33
C ASP A 326 -15.07 5.97 -19.15
N ARG A 327 -16.03 6.32 -20.00
CA ARG A 327 -17.39 5.76 -19.94
C ARG A 327 -17.41 4.24 -19.99
N GLU A 328 -16.57 3.62 -20.84
CA GLU A 328 -16.54 2.17 -21.01
C GLU A 328 -16.11 1.47 -19.72
N ALA A 329 -15.01 1.94 -19.11
CA ALA A 329 -14.51 1.42 -17.84
C ALA A 329 -15.51 1.65 -16.70
N PHE A 330 -16.13 2.84 -16.63
CA PHE A 330 -17.17 3.13 -15.63
C PHE A 330 -18.38 2.21 -15.79
N ASP A 331 -18.91 2.05 -17.00
CA ASP A 331 -20.09 1.22 -17.28
C ASP A 331 -19.80 -0.28 -16.99
N GLU A 332 -18.58 -0.77 -17.27
CA GLU A 332 -18.14 -2.12 -16.93
C GLU A 332 -18.16 -2.33 -15.41
N LEU A 333 -17.52 -1.43 -14.65
CA LEU A 333 -17.46 -1.52 -13.19
C LEU A 333 -18.85 -1.48 -12.53
N ILE A 334 -19.73 -0.62 -13.00
CA ILE A 334 -21.07 -0.44 -12.42
C ILE A 334 -22.03 -1.56 -12.79
N ARG A 335 -21.94 -2.08 -14.03
CA ARG A 335 -22.79 -3.20 -14.49
C ARG A 335 -22.58 -4.45 -13.65
N GLU A 336 -21.36 -4.68 -13.22
CA GLU A 336 -20.98 -5.87 -12.47
C GLU A 336 -21.11 -5.72 -10.94
N SER A 337 -21.37 -4.50 -10.43
CA SER A 337 -21.49 -4.24 -8.99
C SER A 337 -22.75 -3.47 -8.64
N GLN A 338 -23.83 -4.21 -8.36
CA GLN A 338 -25.09 -3.58 -7.91
C GLN A 338 -24.90 -2.68 -6.67
N PRO A 339 -24.13 -3.08 -5.62
CA PRO A 339 -23.93 -2.21 -4.47
C PRO A 339 -23.22 -0.89 -4.79
N ALA A 340 -22.28 -0.88 -5.72
CA ALA A 340 -21.62 0.35 -6.16
C ALA A 340 -22.54 1.21 -7.02
N ALA A 341 -23.33 0.59 -7.91
CA ALA A 341 -24.34 1.27 -8.71
C ALA A 341 -25.38 1.97 -7.82
N ASP A 342 -25.89 1.30 -6.80
CA ASP A 342 -26.91 1.84 -5.89
C ASP A 342 -26.36 2.99 -5.05
N GLU A 343 -25.12 2.88 -4.56
CA GLU A 343 -24.47 3.96 -3.80
C GLU A 343 -24.24 5.20 -4.66
N LEU A 344 -23.69 5.04 -5.87
CA LEU A 344 -23.47 6.17 -6.77
C LEU A 344 -24.81 6.81 -7.23
N ARG A 345 -25.89 6.02 -7.43
CA ARG A 345 -27.22 6.57 -7.71
C ARG A 345 -27.73 7.38 -6.54
N ARG A 346 -27.60 6.88 -5.31
CA ARG A 346 -28.00 7.59 -4.09
C ARG A 346 -27.27 8.94 -3.96
N ILE A 347 -25.96 8.97 -4.24
CA ILE A 347 -25.18 10.21 -4.24
C ILE A 347 -25.64 11.15 -5.34
N ALA A 348 -25.88 10.64 -6.55
CA ALA A 348 -26.37 11.42 -7.69
C ALA A 348 -27.73 12.06 -7.40
N ASP A 349 -28.63 11.31 -6.78
CA ASP A 349 -29.98 11.82 -6.42
C ASP A 349 -29.85 12.93 -5.36
N ALA A 350 -29.07 12.72 -4.31
CA ALA A 350 -28.86 13.75 -3.28
C ALA A 350 -28.20 15.04 -3.80
N ARG A 351 -27.38 14.96 -4.86
CA ARG A 351 -26.76 16.14 -5.51
C ARG A 351 -27.70 16.91 -6.44
N LEU A 352 -28.80 16.31 -6.85
CA LEU A 352 -29.80 16.95 -7.71
C LEU A 352 -30.94 17.58 -6.91
N ASP A 353 -31.20 17.07 -5.69
CA ASP A 353 -32.30 17.53 -4.82
C ASP A 353 -31.85 18.69 -3.90
N GLY A 354 -30.55 19.00 -3.80
CA GLY A 354 -29.99 20.08 -2.99
C GLY A 354 -29.45 21.24 -3.82
#